data_c6aca77972073bd9501554d413d31c66
#
_entry.id   c6aca77972073bd9501554d413d31c66
#
_cell.length_a   1.000
_cell.length_b   1.000
_cell.length_c   1.000
_cell.angle_alpha   90.00
_cell.angle_beta   90.00
_cell.angle_gamma   90.00
#
_symmetry.space_group_name_H-M   'P 1'
#
loop_
_entity.id
_entity.type
_entity.pdbx_description
1 polymer ?
#
loop_
_entity_poly.entity_id
_entity_poly.type
_entity_poly.pdbx_seq_one_letter_code
_entity_poly.pdbx_strand_id
1 'polypeptide(L)'
;MGTKEKLIQRFLSSPKDFTYEEVLRLFGIFGYSESNKGATSGSRVEFVSEDGQSSYIMHKPHPGNIIKSYVMKQLHAFVDNNKLVEKFNINNTQKKGG
;
A
#
# COMPACT_ATOMS: atom_id res chain seq x y z
N MET A 1 -12.55 -13.96 -8.26
CA MET A 1 -11.64 -12.86 -8.41
C MET A 1 -12.16 -11.62 -7.71
N GLY A 2 -11.49 -11.16 -6.73
CA GLY A 2 -11.98 -10.03 -5.97
C GLY A 2 -11.37 -8.71 -6.39
N THR A 3 -11.96 -7.63 -5.90
CA THR A 3 -11.41 -6.30 -6.15
C THR A 3 -10.03 -6.14 -5.53
N LYS A 4 -9.74 -6.89 -4.47
CA LYS A 4 -8.41 -6.82 -3.85
C LYS A 4 -7.32 -7.28 -4.79
N GLU A 5 -7.54 -8.42 -5.44
CA GLU A 5 -6.56 -8.92 -6.40
C GLU A 5 -6.40 -7.98 -7.58
N LYS A 6 -7.50 -7.40 -8.04
CA LYS A 6 -7.42 -6.47 -9.15
C LYS A 6 -6.59 -5.25 -8.80
N LEU A 7 -6.75 -4.73 -7.60
CA LEU A 7 -5.98 -3.57 -7.17
C LEU A 7 -4.50 -3.91 -7.06
N ILE A 8 -4.18 -5.07 -6.51
CA ILE A 8 -2.80 -5.51 -6.43
C ILE A 8 -2.19 -5.64 -7.82
N GLN A 9 -2.92 -6.25 -8.76
CA GLN A 9 -2.43 -6.41 -10.12
C GLN A 9 -2.23 -5.05 -10.80
N ARG A 10 -3.16 -4.14 -10.59
CA ARG A 10 -3.02 -2.79 -11.12
C ARG A 10 -1.75 -2.13 -10.58
N PHE A 11 -1.53 -2.23 -9.27
CA PHE A 11 -0.33 -1.66 -8.66
C PHE A 11 0.93 -2.28 -9.25
N LEU A 12 0.95 -3.59 -9.42
CA LEU A 12 2.13 -4.29 -9.92
C LEU A 12 2.45 -3.92 -11.36
N SER A 13 1.47 -3.43 -12.11
CA SER A 13 1.70 -3.00 -13.49
C SER A 13 2.31 -1.61 -13.57
N SER A 14 2.51 -0.95 -12.44
CA SER A 14 3.12 0.39 -12.37
C SER A 14 2.39 1.40 -13.24
N PRO A 15 1.08 1.59 -13.03
CA PRO A 15 0.36 2.55 -13.85
C PRO A 15 0.81 3.97 -13.55
N LYS A 16 0.63 4.85 -14.51
CA LYS A 16 1.03 6.24 -14.36
C LYS A 16 -0.06 7.07 -13.67
N ASP A 17 -1.22 6.50 -13.49
CA ASP A 17 -2.37 7.22 -12.91
C ASP A 17 -2.84 6.60 -11.59
N PHE A 18 -1.95 5.93 -10.89
CA PHE A 18 -2.29 5.36 -9.59
C PHE A 18 -2.53 6.51 -8.60
N THR A 19 -3.65 6.45 -7.87
CA THR A 19 -4.04 7.54 -7.00
C THR A 19 -3.68 7.25 -5.54
N TYR A 20 -3.65 8.30 -4.74
CA TYR A 20 -3.40 8.16 -3.31
C TYR A 20 -4.49 7.29 -2.65
N GLU A 21 -5.73 7.44 -3.08
CA GLU A 21 -6.81 6.63 -2.54
C GLU A 21 -6.59 5.15 -2.83
N GLU A 22 -6.04 4.85 -4.00
CA GLU A 22 -5.69 3.46 -4.30
C GLU A 22 -4.57 2.96 -3.41
N VAL A 23 -3.62 3.84 -3.05
CA VAL A 23 -2.57 3.47 -2.10
C VAL A 23 -3.18 3.14 -0.74
N LEU A 24 -4.13 3.95 -0.28
CA LEU A 24 -4.80 3.68 0.99
C LEU A 24 -5.46 2.31 0.99
N ARG A 25 -6.17 1.99 -0.09
CA ARG A 25 -6.82 0.69 -0.20
C ARG A 25 -5.80 -0.44 -0.25
N LEU A 26 -4.73 -0.22 -0.99
CA LEU A 26 -3.69 -1.24 -1.13
C LEU A 26 -3.06 -1.57 0.22
N PHE A 27 -2.69 -0.56 0.98
CA PHE A 27 -2.12 -0.79 2.30
C PHE A 27 -3.14 -1.46 3.24
N GLY A 28 -4.41 -1.10 3.12
CA GLY A 28 -5.45 -1.76 3.89
C GLY A 28 -5.52 -3.25 3.58
N ILE A 29 -5.38 -3.61 2.31
CA ILE A 29 -5.39 -5.01 1.89
C ILE A 29 -4.22 -5.76 2.55
N PHE A 30 -3.08 -5.10 2.67
CA PHE A 30 -1.89 -5.72 3.24
C PHE A 30 -1.87 -5.66 4.77
N GLY A 31 -2.91 -5.12 5.39
CA GLY A 31 -2.97 -5.08 6.85
C GLY A 31 -2.33 -3.87 7.47
N TYR A 32 -2.17 -2.81 6.71
CA TYR A 32 -1.62 -1.55 7.23
C TYR A 32 -2.75 -0.55 7.37
N SER A 33 -2.61 0.37 8.31
CA SER A 33 -3.57 1.45 8.46
C SER A 33 -2.82 2.77 8.57
N GLU A 34 -3.51 3.84 8.16
CA GLU A 34 -2.93 5.17 8.23
C GLU A 34 -2.91 5.63 9.68
N SER A 35 -1.77 6.13 10.12
CA SER A 35 -1.59 6.63 11.46
C SER A 35 -1.48 8.14 11.42
N ASN A 36 -2.20 8.80 12.32
CA ASN A 36 -2.14 10.26 12.43
C ASN A 36 -1.21 10.73 13.52
N LYS A 37 -0.56 9.79 14.20
CA LYS A 37 0.37 10.16 15.26
C LYS A 37 1.56 10.89 14.68
N GLY A 38 1.87 12.05 15.24
CA GLY A 38 3.01 12.81 14.81
C GLY A 38 2.86 13.44 13.44
N ALA A 39 1.66 13.47 12.92
CA ALA A 39 1.40 14.09 11.62
C ALA A 39 1.42 15.60 11.79
N THR A 40 2.60 16.14 11.95
CA THR A 40 2.76 17.57 12.12
C THR A 40 2.96 18.28 10.80
N SER A 41 3.42 17.55 9.78
CA SER A 41 3.55 18.10 8.44
C SER A 41 2.31 17.73 7.65
N GLY A 42 1.68 18.71 7.04
CA GLY A 42 0.39 18.54 6.42
C GLY A 42 0.28 17.39 5.44
N SER A 43 1.33 17.10 4.66
CA SER A 43 1.25 16.09 3.61
C SER A 43 1.87 14.76 4.00
N ARG A 44 2.46 14.66 5.16
CA ARG A 44 3.16 13.45 5.57
C ARG A 44 2.18 12.47 6.22
N VAL A 45 2.24 11.20 5.80
CA VAL A 45 1.42 10.15 6.39
C VAL A 45 2.28 8.93 6.68
N GLU A 46 1.85 8.17 7.66
CA GLU A 46 2.53 6.94 8.04
C GLU A 46 1.53 5.80 8.00
N PHE A 47 1.91 4.70 7.36
CA PHE A 47 1.12 3.47 7.36
C PHE A 47 1.81 2.48 8.27
N VAL A 48 1.05 1.88 9.19
CA VAL A 48 1.58 0.98 10.20
C VAL A 48 0.86 -0.35 10.10
N SER A 49 1.62 -1.44 10.16
CA SER A 49 1.04 -2.78 10.12
C SER A 49 0.26 -3.07 11.40
N GLU A 50 -0.61 -4.08 11.34
CA GLU A 50 -1.44 -4.43 12.49
C GLU A 50 -0.63 -4.77 13.72
N ASP A 51 0.50 -5.44 13.53
CA ASP A 51 1.34 -5.82 14.65
C ASP A 51 2.30 -4.70 15.07
N GLY A 52 2.28 -3.58 14.36
CA GLY A 52 3.12 -2.45 14.69
C GLY A 52 4.59 -2.62 14.38
N GLN A 53 4.97 -3.71 13.74
CA GLN A 53 6.39 -4.00 13.51
C GLN A 53 6.91 -3.45 12.20
N SER A 54 6.02 -3.02 11.32
CA SER A 54 6.41 -2.51 10.02
C SER A 54 5.65 -1.22 9.76
N SER A 55 6.34 -0.24 9.20
CA SER A 55 5.67 1.01 8.86
C SER A 55 6.30 1.60 7.60
N TYR A 56 5.56 2.47 6.96
CA TYR A 56 6.00 3.15 5.76
C TYR A 56 5.52 4.59 5.80
N ILE A 57 6.44 5.52 5.58
CA ILE A 57 6.13 6.95 5.60
C ILE A 57 6.21 7.48 4.17
N MET A 58 5.19 8.24 3.78
CA MET A 58 5.20 8.87 2.48
C MET A 58 4.51 10.22 2.56
N HIS A 59 4.67 11.00 1.51
CA HIS A 59 3.98 12.28 1.38
C HIS A 59 2.81 12.13 0.43
N LYS A 60 1.68 12.74 0.79
CA LYS A 60 0.53 12.76 -0.11
C LYS A 60 0.91 13.53 -1.37
N PRO A 61 0.45 13.06 -2.54
CA PRO A 61 0.71 13.83 -3.76
C PRO A 61 0.07 15.21 -3.70
N HIS A 62 0.74 16.19 -4.26
CA HIS A 62 0.25 17.54 -4.23
C HIS A 62 0.91 18.35 -5.35
N PRO A 63 0.10 19.09 -6.13
CA PRO A 63 -1.36 19.14 -6.10
C PRO A 63 -1.96 17.88 -6.72
N GLY A 64 -3.23 17.63 -6.43
CA GLY A 64 -3.89 16.46 -6.96
C GLY A 64 -3.63 15.23 -6.13
N ASN A 65 -3.90 14.05 -6.67
CA ASN A 65 -3.77 12.82 -5.92
C ASN A 65 -3.11 11.68 -6.72
N ILE A 66 -2.42 12.01 -7.80
CA ILE A 66 -1.73 11.01 -8.61
C ILE A 66 -0.35 10.75 -8.04
N ILE A 67 -0.02 9.48 -7.86
CA ILE A 67 1.27 9.07 -7.30
C ILE A 67 2.34 9.20 -8.39
N LYS A 68 3.41 9.93 -8.09
CA LYS A 68 4.49 10.14 -9.04
C LYS A 68 5.30 8.86 -9.22
N SER A 69 5.96 8.75 -10.37
CA SER A 69 6.64 7.51 -10.72
C SER A 69 7.76 7.14 -9.73
N TYR A 70 8.48 8.13 -9.20
CA TYR A 70 9.53 7.80 -8.24
C TYR A 70 8.95 7.28 -6.93
N VAL A 71 7.77 7.75 -6.56
CA VAL A 71 7.09 7.23 -5.37
C VAL A 71 6.58 5.82 -5.64
N MET A 72 6.07 5.58 -6.85
CA MET A 72 5.65 4.23 -7.22
C MET A 72 6.81 3.24 -7.09
N LYS A 73 8.00 3.63 -7.53
CA LYS A 73 9.16 2.77 -7.38
C LYS A 73 9.48 2.47 -5.93
N GLN A 74 9.36 3.47 -5.06
CA GLN A 74 9.59 3.28 -3.64
C GLN A 74 8.55 2.35 -3.04
N LEU A 75 7.29 2.51 -3.45
CA LEU A 75 6.21 1.64 -2.97
C LEU A 75 6.45 0.20 -3.42
N HIS A 76 6.84 0.01 -4.67
CA HIS A 76 7.14 -1.33 -5.17
C HIS A 76 8.26 -1.98 -4.37
N ALA A 77 9.32 -1.21 -4.08
CA ALA A 77 10.43 -1.73 -3.29
C ALA A 77 9.97 -2.14 -1.89
N PHE A 78 9.13 -1.32 -1.27
CA PHE A 78 8.64 -1.62 0.07
C PHE A 78 7.79 -2.90 0.05
N VAL A 79 6.88 -2.99 -0.89
CA VAL A 79 6.00 -4.15 -1.00
C VAL A 79 6.81 -5.41 -1.26
N ASP A 80 7.82 -5.31 -2.13
CA ASP A 80 8.65 -6.45 -2.45
C ASP A 80 9.53 -6.87 -1.27
N ASN A 81 10.17 -5.90 -0.62
CA ASN A 81 11.06 -6.18 0.50
C ASN A 81 10.32 -6.83 1.67
N ASN A 82 9.07 -6.47 1.86
CA ASN A 82 8.27 -7.03 2.94
C ASN A 82 7.41 -8.20 2.48
N LYS A 83 7.52 -8.57 1.22
CA LYS A 83 6.82 -9.73 0.65
C LYS A 83 5.32 -9.65 0.91
N LEU A 84 4.76 -8.47 0.73
CA LEU A 84 3.37 -8.25 1.06
C LEU A 84 2.43 -8.99 0.14
N VAL A 85 2.76 -9.07 -1.14
CA VAL A 85 1.94 -9.81 -2.10
C VAL A 85 1.96 -11.29 -1.79
N GLU A 86 3.15 -11.82 -1.48
CA GLU A 86 3.27 -13.23 -1.12
C GLU A 86 2.47 -13.56 0.12
N LYS A 87 2.54 -12.68 1.13
CA LYS A 87 1.79 -12.89 2.37
C LYS A 87 0.29 -12.86 2.10
N PHE A 88 -0.15 -11.96 1.25
CA PHE A 88 -1.55 -11.89 0.88
C PHE A 88 -2.00 -13.17 0.19
N ASN A 89 -1.20 -13.67 -0.75
CA ASN A 89 -1.52 -14.88 -1.49
C ASN A 89 -1.58 -16.10 -0.58
N ILE A 90 -0.63 -16.21 0.35
CA ILE A 90 -0.61 -17.31 1.29
C ILE A 90 -1.86 -17.29 2.16
N ASN A 91 -2.23 -16.13 2.69
CA ASN A 91 -3.41 -16.01 3.53
C ASN A 91 -4.68 -16.39 2.76
N ASN A 92 -4.77 -15.93 1.52
CA ASN A 92 -5.92 -16.29 0.68
C ASN A 92 -5.99 -17.79 0.42
N THR A 93 -4.83 -18.38 0.13
CA THR A 93 -4.77 -19.81 -0.16
C THR A 93 -5.17 -20.63 1.07
N GLN A 94 -4.65 -20.27 2.23
CA GLN A 94 -4.98 -20.96 3.47
C GLN A 94 -6.46 -20.85 3.77
N LYS A 95 -6.99 -19.67 3.61
CA LYS A 95 -8.40 -19.42 3.87
C LYS A 95 -9.28 -20.27 2.96
N LYS A 96 -8.88 -20.34 1.71
CA LYS A 96 -9.62 -21.08 0.72
C LYS A 96 -9.47 -22.58 0.94
N GLY A 97 -8.28 -23.00 1.30
CA GLY A 97 -8.00 -24.41 1.50
C GLY A 97 -8.58 -24.97 2.77
N GLY A 98 -8.91 -24.10 3.70
CA GLY A 98 -9.57 -24.53 4.94
C GLY A 98 -10.99 -24.95 4.69
#